data_912bc2065146f2d5d96ca87019435137
#
_entry.id   912bc2065146f2d5d96ca87019435137
#
_cell.length_a   1.000
_cell.length_b   1.000
_cell.length_c   1.000
_cell.angle_alpha   90.00
_cell.angle_beta   90.00
_cell.angle_gamma   90.00
#
_symmetry.space_group_name_H-M   'P 1'
#
loop_
_entity.id
_entity.type
_entity.pdbx_description
1 polymer ?
#
loop_
_entity_poly.entity_id
_entity_poly.type
_entity_poly.pdbx_seq_one_letter_code
_entity_poly.pdbx_strand_id
1 'polypeptide(L)'
;MAVESAIRDLVQKMTAERGILLGQIEKLSEKEAEYVPQDAQGEAQWTAKEQCAHVAEMEAGYRAWVERALEEDNPDLTDVRGGPVAVPLEQANKHPLSRLVAELRRQRNETLKVIERLRPIDYDRRATSPMFGTLTILQWLRSYYRHDRMHQAQIAGRKSEYKPHFIKGEPDQRRTKPL
;
A
#
# COMPACT_ATOMS: atom_id res chain seq x y z
N MET A 1 11.86 24.24 8.45
CA MET A 1 12.06 23.49 9.72
C MET A 1 10.91 22.53 10.04
N ALA A 2 9.64 22.96 10.26
CA ALA A 2 8.55 22.03 10.59
C ALA A 2 8.20 21.03 9.46
N VAL A 3 8.13 21.48 8.21
CA VAL A 3 7.84 20.63 7.04
C VAL A 3 8.96 19.63 6.78
N GLU A 4 10.21 20.04 6.86
CA GLU A 4 11.37 19.15 6.69
C GLU A 4 11.43 18.06 7.77
N SER A 5 11.06 18.40 9.01
CA SER A 5 10.93 17.40 10.08
C SER A 5 9.82 16.39 9.77
N ALA A 6 8.67 16.85 9.28
CA ALA A 6 7.55 15.98 8.90
C ALA A 6 7.90 15.05 7.73
N ILE A 7 8.71 15.53 6.77
CA ILE A 7 9.20 14.74 5.63
C ILE A 7 10.18 13.66 6.11
N ARG A 8 11.14 14.02 6.96
CA ARG A 8 12.07 13.03 7.54
C ARG A 8 11.34 11.95 8.34
N ASP A 9 10.39 12.33 9.18
CA ASP A 9 9.54 11.40 9.93
C ASP A 9 8.73 10.49 8.99
N LEU A 10 8.17 11.02 7.90
CA LEU A 10 7.48 10.27 6.87
C LEU A 10 8.38 9.18 6.26
N VAL A 11 9.55 9.56 5.74
CA VAL A 11 10.49 8.63 5.09
C VAL A 11 10.97 7.57 6.08
N GLN A 12 11.28 7.97 7.32
CA GLN A 12 11.68 7.05 8.38
C GLN A 12 10.58 6.01 8.66
N LYS A 13 9.32 6.45 8.81
CA LYS A 13 8.18 5.55 9.03
C LYS A 13 7.94 4.64 7.84
N MET A 14 7.98 5.17 6.62
CA MET A 14 7.81 4.37 5.41
C MET A 14 8.86 3.27 5.29
N THR A 15 10.12 3.58 5.62
CA THR A 15 11.21 2.61 5.58
C THR A 15 11.09 1.58 6.71
N ALA A 16 10.81 2.03 7.93
CA ALA A 16 10.69 1.16 9.09
C ALA A 16 9.51 0.17 8.96
N GLU A 17 8.32 0.65 8.61
CA GLU A 17 7.13 -0.20 8.52
C GLU A 17 7.24 -1.21 7.35
N ARG A 18 7.80 -0.81 6.21
CA ARG A 18 8.08 -1.76 5.13
C ARG A 18 9.13 -2.79 5.56
N GLY A 19 10.15 -2.38 6.30
CA GLY A 19 11.16 -3.31 6.85
C GLY A 19 10.55 -4.35 7.80
N ILE A 20 9.62 -3.93 8.67
CA ILE A 20 8.89 -4.84 9.56
C ILE A 20 8.02 -5.81 8.76
N LEU A 21 7.25 -5.32 7.79
CA LEU A 21 6.42 -6.16 6.92
C LEU A 21 7.27 -7.21 6.18
N LEU A 22 8.34 -6.79 5.55
CA LEU A 22 9.25 -7.70 4.83
C LEU A 22 9.87 -8.73 5.76
N GLY A 23 10.38 -8.31 6.92
CA GLY A 23 10.96 -9.23 7.91
C GLY A 23 9.96 -10.23 8.52
N GLN A 24 8.67 -9.90 8.52
CA GLN A 24 7.60 -10.82 8.89
C GLN A 24 7.33 -11.85 7.79
N ILE A 25 7.21 -11.38 6.54
CA ILE A 25 6.92 -12.22 5.38
C ILE A 25 8.08 -13.18 5.08
N GLU A 26 9.33 -12.73 5.16
CA GLU A 26 10.53 -13.53 4.86
C GLU A 26 10.75 -14.70 5.86
N LYS A 27 10.02 -14.72 6.97
CA LYS A 27 10.03 -15.82 7.93
C LYS A 27 9.01 -16.92 7.62
N LEU A 28 8.09 -16.67 6.70
CA LEU A 28 7.07 -17.63 6.32
C LEU A 28 7.64 -18.64 5.33
N SER A 29 7.29 -19.90 5.50
CA SER A 29 7.41 -20.91 4.45
C SER A 29 6.38 -20.63 3.35
N GLU A 30 6.58 -21.20 2.15
CA GLU A 30 5.59 -21.10 1.05
C GLU A 30 4.20 -21.58 1.49
N LYS A 31 4.13 -22.68 2.25
CA LYS A 31 2.88 -23.23 2.77
C LYS A 31 2.18 -22.28 3.74
N GLU A 32 2.92 -21.64 4.64
CA GLU A 32 2.35 -20.65 5.57
C GLU A 32 1.89 -19.40 4.83
N ALA A 33 2.63 -18.98 3.79
CA ALA A 33 2.28 -17.82 2.98
C ALA A 33 1.03 -18.04 2.09
N GLU A 34 0.60 -19.29 1.88
CA GLU A 34 -0.60 -19.69 1.14
C GLU A 34 -1.79 -20.03 2.06
N TYR A 35 -1.61 -19.96 3.37
CA TYR A 35 -2.68 -20.22 4.32
C TYR A 35 -3.79 -19.17 4.23
N VAL A 36 -5.04 -19.62 4.16
CA VAL A 36 -6.24 -18.76 4.17
C VAL A 36 -6.84 -18.78 5.57
N PRO A 37 -6.86 -17.64 6.29
CA PRO A 37 -7.49 -17.54 7.61
C PRO A 37 -9.00 -17.79 7.52
N GLN A 38 -9.51 -18.79 8.25
CA GLN A 38 -10.90 -19.24 8.16
C GLN A 38 -11.90 -18.29 8.84
N ASP A 39 -11.47 -17.64 9.93
CA ASP A 39 -12.34 -16.78 10.75
C ASP A 39 -12.14 -15.28 10.47
N ALA A 40 -11.35 -14.94 9.44
CA ALA A 40 -11.10 -13.56 9.04
C ALA A 40 -12.16 -13.04 8.05
N GLN A 41 -12.20 -11.73 7.85
CA GLN A 41 -13.10 -11.05 6.91
C GLN A 41 -12.34 -10.06 6.04
N GLY A 42 -12.88 -9.77 4.85
CA GLY A 42 -12.28 -8.81 3.91
C GLY A 42 -10.86 -9.22 3.51
N GLU A 43 -9.96 -8.27 3.43
CA GLU A 43 -8.55 -8.50 3.06
C GLU A 43 -7.81 -9.46 4.02
N ALA A 44 -8.25 -9.55 5.27
CA ALA A 44 -7.66 -10.49 6.23
C ALA A 44 -7.93 -11.97 5.88
N GLN A 45 -8.86 -12.27 4.97
CA GLN A 45 -9.07 -13.60 4.40
C GLN A 45 -8.05 -13.98 3.32
N TRP A 46 -7.28 -13.01 2.84
CA TRP A 46 -6.27 -13.25 1.82
C TRP A 46 -5.07 -13.98 2.41
N THR A 47 -4.41 -14.76 1.56
CA THR A 47 -3.11 -15.35 1.90
C THR A 47 -2.08 -14.24 2.08
N ALA A 48 -0.97 -14.52 2.77
CA ALA A 48 0.12 -13.55 2.87
C ALA A 48 0.68 -13.17 1.48
N LYS A 49 0.70 -14.09 0.52
CA LYS A 49 1.09 -13.81 -0.88
C LYS A 49 0.13 -12.82 -1.54
N GLU A 50 -1.17 -13.00 -1.38
CA GLU A 50 -2.17 -12.07 -1.92
C GLU A 50 -2.07 -10.69 -1.27
N GLN A 51 -1.87 -10.64 0.04
CA GLN A 51 -1.65 -9.37 0.73
C GLN A 51 -0.39 -8.65 0.23
N CYS A 52 0.70 -9.37 -0.04
CA CYS A 52 1.90 -8.80 -0.64
C CYS A 52 1.64 -8.20 -2.03
N ALA A 53 0.93 -8.92 -2.90
CA ALA A 53 0.60 -8.45 -4.24
C ALA A 53 -0.31 -7.21 -4.16
N HIS A 54 -1.33 -7.24 -3.31
CA HIS A 54 -2.22 -6.11 -3.08
C HIS A 54 -1.47 -4.86 -2.59
N VAL A 55 -0.58 -5.00 -1.60
CA VAL A 55 0.24 -3.88 -1.12
C VAL A 55 1.10 -3.29 -2.25
N ALA A 56 1.65 -4.12 -3.12
CA ALA A 56 2.44 -3.67 -4.26
C ALA A 56 1.59 -2.91 -5.30
N GLU A 57 0.40 -3.42 -5.64
CA GLU A 57 -0.55 -2.76 -6.54
C GLU A 57 -1.04 -1.43 -5.98
N MET A 58 -1.42 -1.40 -4.70
CA MET A 58 -1.87 -0.17 -4.06
C MET A 58 -0.77 0.88 -3.98
N GLU A 59 0.47 0.49 -3.73
CA GLU A 59 1.59 1.44 -3.74
C GLU A 59 1.83 2.02 -5.13
N ALA A 60 1.76 1.21 -6.18
CA ALA A 60 1.83 1.69 -7.56
C ALA A 60 0.68 2.66 -7.88
N GLY A 61 -0.54 2.36 -7.43
CA GLY A 61 -1.71 3.22 -7.56
C GLY A 61 -1.55 4.57 -6.85
N TYR A 62 -1.18 4.53 -5.57
CA TYR A 62 -0.96 5.76 -4.78
C TYR A 62 0.14 6.63 -5.38
N ARG A 63 1.21 6.02 -5.90
CA ARG A 63 2.28 6.76 -6.58
C ARG A 63 1.76 7.48 -7.81
N ALA A 64 0.98 6.81 -8.65
CA ALA A 64 0.36 7.45 -9.83
C ALA A 64 -0.56 8.62 -9.43
N TRP A 65 -1.26 8.51 -8.31
CA TRP A 65 -2.08 9.61 -7.77
C TRP A 65 -1.24 10.80 -7.31
N VAL A 66 -0.11 10.55 -6.65
CA VAL A 66 0.84 11.60 -6.26
C VAL A 66 1.42 12.28 -7.52
N GLU A 67 1.85 11.51 -8.51
CA GLU A 67 2.39 12.04 -9.76
C GLU A 67 1.36 12.90 -10.51
N ARG A 68 0.11 12.48 -10.60
CA ARG A 68 -0.97 13.26 -11.19
C ARG A 68 -1.22 14.57 -10.42
N ALA A 69 -1.18 14.54 -9.08
CA ALA A 69 -1.33 15.73 -8.25
C ALA A 69 -0.15 16.74 -8.41
N LEU A 70 1.01 16.28 -8.89
CA LEU A 70 2.13 17.17 -9.23
C LEU A 70 1.94 17.86 -10.59
N GLU A 71 1.23 17.23 -11.50
CA GLU A 71 0.99 17.74 -12.86
C GLU A 71 -0.22 18.68 -12.92
N GLU A 72 -1.28 18.39 -12.18
CA GLU A 72 -2.57 19.09 -12.22
C GLU A 72 -2.95 19.66 -10.86
N ASP A 73 -3.81 20.67 -10.82
CA ASP A 73 -4.36 21.23 -9.60
C ASP A 73 -5.63 20.48 -9.17
N ASN A 74 -5.56 19.80 -8.04
CA ASN A 74 -6.65 18.99 -7.47
C ASN A 74 -7.35 18.07 -8.50
N PRO A 75 -6.61 17.22 -9.23
CA PRO A 75 -7.20 16.34 -10.24
C PRO A 75 -8.17 15.34 -9.62
N ASP A 76 -9.16 14.92 -10.44
CA ASP A 76 -9.97 13.74 -10.17
C ASP A 76 -9.16 12.48 -10.49
N LEU A 77 -9.08 11.57 -9.54
CA LEU A 77 -8.29 10.33 -9.64
C LEU A 77 -9.10 9.11 -10.09
N THR A 78 -10.35 9.30 -10.51
CA THR A 78 -11.27 8.20 -10.90
C THR A 78 -10.66 7.28 -11.96
N ASP A 79 -9.99 7.85 -12.94
CA ASP A 79 -9.41 7.10 -14.08
C ASP A 79 -7.89 6.89 -13.96
N VAL A 80 -7.29 7.33 -12.86
CA VAL A 80 -5.85 7.16 -12.65
C VAL A 80 -5.55 5.76 -12.14
N ARG A 81 -4.72 5.03 -12.88
CA ARG A 81 -4.30 3.66 -12.54
C ARG A 81 -2.80 3.65 -12.26
N GLY A 82 -2.41 2.76 -11.35
CA GLY A 82 -1.00 2.48 -11.11
C GLY A 82 -0.31 1.84 -12.30
N GLY A 83 0.99 1.98 -12.38
CA GLY A 83 1.80 1.26 -13.33
C GLY A 83 1.75 -0.26 -13.10
N PRO A 84 2.26 -1.06 -14.06
CA PRO A 84 2.23 -2.50 -13.96
C PRO A 84 3.05 -3.01 -12.76
N VAL A 85 2.54 -4.07 -12.13
CA VAL A 85 3.23 -4.83 -11.09
C VAL A 85 3.73 -6.16 -11.65
N ALA A 86 4.81 -6.69 -11.07
CA ALA A 86 5.39 -7.95 -11.55
C ALA A 86 4.53 -9.18 -11.22
N VAL A 87 3.71 -9.08 -10.16
CA VAL A 87 2.80 -10.14 -9.73
C VAL A 87 1.45 -9.51 -9.38
N PRO A 88 0.44 -9.60 -10.25
CA PRO A 88 -0.92 -9.17 -9.95
C PRO A 88 -1.55 -9.99 -8.81
N LEU A 89 -2.49 -9.39 -8.09
CA LEU A 89 -3.18 -10.01 -6.94
C LEU A 89 -3.76 -11.38 -7.29
N GLU A 90 -4.46 -11.49 -8.41
CA GLU A 90 -5.13 -12.74 -8.83
C GLU A 90 -4.15 -13.86 -9.22
N GLN A 91 -2.86 -13.56 -9.33
CA GLN A 91 -1.82 -14.54 -9.63
C GLN A 91 -0.85 -14.77 -8.47
N ALA A 92 -1.05 -14.10 -7.35
CA ALA A 92 -0.11 -14.08 -6.23
C ALA A 92 0.29 -15.49 -5.75
N ASN A 93 -0.68 -16.39 -5.58
CA ASN A 93 -0.44 -17.76 -5.10
C ASN A 93 0.27 -18.67 -6.12
N LYS A 94 0.39 -18.26 -7.38
CA LYS A 94 1.11 -18.99 -8.43
C LYS A 94 2.61 -18.68 -8.46
N HIS A 95 3.04 -17.69 -7.69
CA HIS A 95 4.42 -17.24 -7.68
C HIS A 95 5.12 -17.54 -6.34
N PRO A 96 6.44 -17.75 -6.34
CA PRO A 96 7.18 -17.93 -5.10
C PRO A 96 7.17 -16.63 -4.28
N LEU A 97 7.16 -16.76 -2.96
CA LEU A 97 7.12 -15.65 -2.01
C LEU A 97 8.26 -14.65 -2.25
N SER A 98 9.44 -15.14 -2.62
CA SER A 98 10.61 -14.32 -2.94
C SER A 98 10.36 -13.30 -4.06
N ARG A 99 9.52 -13.65 -5.06
CA ARG A 99 9.15 -12.73 -6.16
C ARG A 99 8.26 -11.59 -5.66
N LEU A 100 7.33 -11.90 -4.75
CA LEU A 100 6.46 -10.91 -4.12
C LEU A 100 7.25 -9.96 -3.21
N VAL A 101 8.18 -10.51 -2.43
CA VAL A 101 9.10 -9.71 -1.61
C VAL A 101 9.95 -8.76 -2.47
N ALA A 102 10.50 -9.26 -3.57
CA ALA A 102 11.26 -8.42 -4.49
C ALA A 102 10.41 -7.29 -5.08
N GLU A 103 9.15 -7.58 -5.41
CA GLU A 103 8.21 -6.57 -5.92
C GLU A 103 7.87 -5.51 -4.86
N LEU A 104 7.61 -5.90 -3.63
CA LEU A 104 7.39 -4.96 -2.52
C LEU A 104 8.58 -4.00 -2.31
N ARG A 105 9.82 -4.53 -2.40
CA ARG A 105 11.03 -3.73 -2.32
C ARG A 105 11.14 -2.75 -3.51
N ARG A 106 10.87 -3.24 -4.71
CA ARG A 106 10.89 -2.42 -5.93
C ARG A 106 9.91 -1.27 -5.85
N GLN A 107 8.65 -1.54 -5.50
CA GLN A 107 7.61 -0.52 -5.42
C GLN A 107 7.95 0.57 -4.40
N ARG A 108 8.46 0.20 -3.20
CA ARG A 108 8.89 1.18 -2.20
C ARG A 108 10.07 2.03 -2.69
N ASN A 109 11.04 1.44 -3.36
CA ASN A 109 12.17 2.17 -3.91
C ASN A 109 11.71 3.21 -4.96
N GLU A 110 10.78 2.85 -5.84
CA GLU A 110 10.21 3.81 -6.81
C GLU A 110 9.45 4.95 -6.10
N THR A 111 8.72 4.65 -5.03
CA THR A 111 8.05 5.68 -4.22
C THR A 111 9.04 6.64 -3.56
N LEU A 112 10.13 6.11 -2.99
CA LEU A 112 11.17 6.95 -2.37
C LEU A 112 11.85 7.87 -3.39
N LYS A 113 12.09 7.40 -4.62
CA LYS A 113 12.60 8.25 -5.72
C LYS A 113 11.64 9.41 -6.07
N VAL A 114 10.32 9.19 -5.99
CA VAL A 114 9.35 10.28 -6.16
C VAL A 114 9.50 11.27 -5.02
N ILE A 115 9.56 10.81 -3.77
CA ILE A 115 9.69 11.66 -2.57
C ILE A 115 10.96 12.51 -2.63
N GLU A 116 12.08 11.96 -3.10
CA GLU A 116 13.36 12.69 -3.23
C GLU A 116 13.29 13.91 -4.17
N ARG A 117 12.35 13.90 -5.11
CA ARG A 117 12.14 14.99 -6.08
C ARG A 117 11.14 16.04 -5.61
N LEU A 118 10.39 15.77 -4.53
CA LEU A 118 9.36 16.69 -4.02
C LEU A 118 9.99 17.87 -3.30
N ARG A 119 9.50 19.06 -3.63
CA ARG A 119 9.79 20.28 -2.89
C ARG A 119 8.84 20.41 -1.70
N PRO A 120 9.19 21.13 -0.64
CA PRO A 120 8.31 21.33 0.51
C PRO A 120 6.89 21.80 0.17
N ILE A 121 6.75 22.67 -0.84
CA ILE A 121 5.44 23.19 -1.29
C ILE A 121 4.58 22.13 -1.98
N ASP A 122 5.17 21.10 -2.58
CA ASP A 122 4.45 20.07 -3.31
C ASP A 122 3.62 19.17 -2.36
N TYR A 123 4.01 19.08 -1.08
CA TYR A 123 3.30 18.25 -0.09
C TYR A 123 1.88 18.75 0.24
N ASP A 124 1.58 20.03 -0.01
CA ASP A 124 0.28 20.64 0.19
C ASP A 124 -0.63 20.53 -1.04
N ARG A 125 -0.12 20.11 -2.19
CA ARG A 125 -0.91 19.86 -3.39
C ARG A 125 -1.93 18.75 -3.13
N ARG A 126 -3.07 18.85 -3.76
CA ARG A 126 -4.24 18.00 -3.50
C ARG A 126 -4.62 17.17 -4.72
N ALA A 127 -5.32 16.08 -4.47
CA ALA A 127 -6.03 15.29 -5.46
C ALA A 127 -7.28 14.69 -4.83
N THR A 128 -8.30 14.45 -5.64
CA THR A 128 -9.61 13.94 -5.19
C THR A 128 -9.82 12.51 -5.68
N SER A 129 -9.91 11.57 -4.75
CA SER A 129 -10.25 10.18 -5.02
C SER A 129 -11.72 9.91 -4.77
N PRO A 130 -12.42 9.12 -5.62
CA PRO A 130 -13.80 8.71 -5.38
C PRO A 130 -13.95 7.81 -4.13
N MET A 131 -12.86 7.23 -3.64
CA MET A 131 -12.86 6.34 -2.47
C MET A 131 -12.53 7.08 -1.17
N PHE A 132 -11.55 7.99 -1.19
CA PHE A 132 -10.97 8.59 0.00
C PHE A 132 -11.23 10.10 0.12
N GLY A 133 -11.86 10.72 -0.89
CA GLY A 133 -12.06 12.17 -0.94
C GLY A 133 -10.80 12.94 -1.31
N THR A 134 -10.78 14.22 -0.98
CA THR A 134 -9.67 15.12 -1.28
C THR A 134 -8.60 15.02 -0.20
N LEU A 135 -7.39 14.65 -0.60
CA LEU A 135 -6.23 14.53 0.28
C LEU A 135 -5.05 15.30 -0.30
N THR A 136 -4.18 15.78 0.58
CA THR A 136 -2.88 16.35 0.20
C THR A 136 -1.89 15.23 -0.16
N ILE A 137 -0.84 15.55 -0.92
CA ILE A 137 0.25 14.61 -1.19
C ILE A 137 0.84 14.05 0.11
N LEU A 138 1.03 14.88 1.14
CA LEU A 138 1.50 14.41 2.44
C LEU A 138 0.56 13.37 3.07
N GLN A 139 -0.76 13.56 2.96
CA GLN A 139 -1.74 12.60 3.46
C GLN A 139 -1.73 11.31 2.66
N TRP A 140 -1.61 11.38 1.31
CA TRP A 140 -1.44 10.21 0.45
C TRP A 140 -0.20 9.41 0.82
N LEU A 141 0.96 10.06 0.96
CA LEU A 141 2.21 9.41 1.32
C LEU A 141 2.17 8.76 2.71
N ARG A 142 1.42 9.34 3.65
CA ARG A 142 1.17 8.72 4.96
C ARG A 142 0.33 7.44 4.88
N SER A 143 -0.47 7.27 3.84
CA SER A 143 -1.25 6.06 3.63
C SER A 143 -0.37 4.84 3.38
N TYR A 144 0.81 4.99 2.77
CA TYR A 144 1.70 3.87 2.44
C TYR A 144 2.16 3.09 3.67
N TYR A 145 2.73 3.75 4.67
CA TYR A 145 3.19 3.05 5.87
C TYR A 145 2.04 2.58 6.77
N ARG A 146 0.91 3.28 6.74
CA ARG A 146 -0.29 2.84 7.46
C ARG A 146 -0.89 1.59 6.84
N HIS A 147 -0.86 1.48 5.53
CA HIS A 147 -1.26 0.29 4.79
C HIS A 147 -0.33 -0.89 5.10
N ASP A 148 0.98 -0.67 5.12
CA ASP A 148 1.95 -1.67 5.57
C ASP A 148 1.60 -2.18 6.99
N ARG A 149 1.30 -1.30 7.94
CA ARG A 149 0.89 -1.69 9.32
C ARG A 149 -0.38 -2.52 9.35
N MET A 150 -1.35 -2.18 8.51
CA MET A 150 -2.59 -2.92 8.41
C MET A 150 -2.31 -4.37 8.01
N HIS A 151 -1.53 -4.56 6.97
CA HIS A 151 -1.18 -5.90 6.49
C HIS A 151 -0.23 -6.66 7.42
N GLN A 152 0.68 -5.99 8.13
CA GLN A 152 1.45 -6.62 9.21
C GLN A 152 0.53 -7.23 10.28
N ALA A 153 -0.50 -6.52 10.69
CA ALA A 153 -1.46 -7.02 11.68
C ALA A 153 -2.28 -8.20 11.13
N GLN A 154 -2.78 -8.09 9.90
CA GLN A 154 -3.58 -9.13 9.25
C GLN A 154 -2.78 -10.43 9.04
N ILE A 155 -1.54 -10.34 8.53
CA ILE A 155 -0.66 -11.50 8.35
C ILE A 155 -0.29 -12.16 9.69
N ALA A 156 -0.21 -11.37 10.77
CA ALA A 156 0.00 -11.88 12.12
C ALA A 156 -1.29 -12.40 12.81
N GLY A 157 -2.43 -12.46 12.11
CA GLY A 157 -3.71 -12.85 12.69
C GLY A 157 -4.24 -11.87 13.75
N ARG A 158 -3.82 -10.61 13.71
CA ARG A 158 -4.22 -9.57 14.65
C ARG A 158 -5.13 -8.54 13.98
N LYS A 159 -6.00 -7.92 14.78
CA LYS A 159 -6.79 -6.78 14.30
C LYS A 159 -5.90 -5.57 14.08
N SER A 160 -6.06 -4.91 12.93
CA SER A 160 -5.37 -3.65 12.65
C SER A 160 -5.95 -2.51 13.50
N GLU A 161 -5.07 -1.69 14.07
CA GLU A 161 -5.43 -0.42 14.70
C GLU A 161 -5.79 0.66 13.66
N TYR A 162 -5.19 0.55 12.46
CA TYR A 162 -5.46 1.46 11.35
C TYR A 162 -6.59 0.92 10.48
N LYS A 163 -7.56 1.78 10.21
CA LYS A 163 -8.59 1.56 9.21
C LYS A 163 -8.62 2.74 8.23
N PRO A 164 -8.57 2.50 6.92
CA PRO A 164 -8.80 3.54 5.93
C PRO A 164 -10.20 4.16 6.13
N HIS A 165 -10.30 5.46 5.92
CA HIS A 165 -11.61 6.13 5.88
C HIS A 165 -12.11 6.17 4.45
N PHE A 166 -13.15 5.42 4.15
CA PHE A 166 -13.82 5.40 2.84
C PHE A 166 -15.07 6.29 2.87
N ILE A 167 -15.19 7.24 1.93
CA ILE A 167 -16.33 8.19 1.88
C ILE A 167 -17.67 7.53 1.53
N LYS A 168 -17.64 6.37 0.85
CA LYS A 168 -18.83 5.58 0.46
C LYS A 168 -18.94 4.24 1.19
N GLY A 169 -18.24 4.11 2.33
CA GLY A 169 -18.13 2.84 3.05
C GLY A 169 -17.02 1.94 2.49
N GLU A 170 -16.64 0.94 3.26
CA GLU A 170 -15.57 0.00 2.92
C GLU A 170 -15.95 -0.82 1.68
N PRO A 171 -15.08 -0.90 0.66
CA PRO A 171 -15.32 -1.76 -0.50
C PRO A 171 -15.47 -3.23 -0.09
N ASP A 172 -16.33 -3.97 -0.79
CA ASP A 172 -16.43 -5.40 -0.57
C ASP A 172 -15.19 -6.11 -1.15
N GLN A 173 -14.33 -6.59 -0.28
CA GLN A 173 -13.09 -7.27 -0.61
C GLN A 173 -13.14 -8.77 -0.26
N ARG A 174 -14.32 -9.31 -0.05
CA ARG A 174 -14.49 -10.75 0.19
C ARG A 174 -14.02 -11.56 -1.01
N ARG A 175 -13.46 -12.72 -0.75
CA ARG A 175 -13.14 -13.67 -1.80
C ARG A 175 -14.42 -14.13 -2.48
N THR A 176 -14.50 -13.95 -3.78
CA THR A 176 -15.62 -14.40 -4.61
C THR A 176 -15.40 -15.80 -5.17
N LYS A 177 -14.18 -16.33 -5.08
CA LYS A 177 -13.82 -17.68 -5.56
C LYS A 177 -12.98 -18.39 -4.52
N PRO A 178 -13.28 -19.68 -4.22
CA PRO A 178 -12.34 -20.53 -3.46
C PRO A 178 -11.02 -20.66 -4.24
N LEU A 179 -9.93 -20.82 -3.51
CA LEU A 179 -8.62 -21.16 -4.07
C LEU A 179 -8.66 -22.53 -4.75
#